data_3b63fe5625e77924d4d791952708ac14
#
_entry.id   3b63fe5625e77924d4d791952708ac14
#
_cell.length_a   1.000
_cell.length_b   1.000
_cell.length_c   1.000
_cell.angle_alpha   90.00
_cell.angle_beta   90.00
_cell.angle_gamma   90.00
#
_symmetry.space_group_name_H-M   'P 1'
#
loop_
_entity.id
_entity.type
_entity.pdbx_description
1 polymer ?
#
loop_
_entity_poly.entity_id
_entity_poly.type
_entity_poly.pdbx_seq_one_letter_code
_entity_poly.pdbx_strand_id
1 'polypeptide(L)'
;MAEFFRSPAAGLLLRAVDAFPVDRDRADRKTIRTAIERLKEGRIVGLFPEGGIRDGARSLLEGAPLRPGASTLAHIAGVPILPCVIVGSDRLYSTKRWLPFRRTPVWIAFGNPISHFPELQKSEARERIESELASAFKNLYAELQQTFHLTTDDLPHPPRERMQSGRVGALRRPDTPARRPYHLPVLHDKTNRHRCHRIAASGIDGFLCASINFLHARHRLNGRSREEMERYVEKCERLTVDQYYAASHDDNLAEALGNGHRTITWRSPIETQFPANNIACADFFPSERGHSAPTVFILHALMSTSPIGYRRCAEHFNELGWNACFIQLPYHYSRVPRGYWNGELAITCNLIRNAEGLRQGVMELRQLMSALRETGSGEFGVLATSYGGWIGALLAMVERDLRFVALMAPIVNIDHAIWESPAAWSIRRELHRANIEPSLVARHFHLSSPIHNVPLSDPARVLFVAGEFDSIAPLEQLETIQQKWRGSELLRVRQGHFGYRMLRETVERLKQRQDL
;
A
#
# COMPACT_ATOMS: atom_id res chain seq x y z
N MET A 1 -24.63 -11.65 -7.27
CA MET A 1 -23.84 -10.38 -7.19
C MET A 1 -24.68 -9.16 -7.52
N ALA A 2 -25.58 -9.19 -8.48
CA ALA A 2 -26.52 -8.09 -8.73
C ALA A 2 -27.32 -7.67 -7.47
N GLU A 3 -27.55 -8.60 -6.56
CA GLU A 3 -28.27 -8.38 -5.30
C GLU A 3 -27.59 -7.32 -4.41
N PHE A 4 -26.26 -7.31 -4.34
CA PHE A 4 -25.50 -6.33 -3.54
C PHE A 4 -25.57 -4.91 -4.12
N PHE A 5 -25.79 -4.79 -5.44
CA PHE A 5 -25.96 -3.49 -6.09
C PHE A 5 -27.35 -2.87 -5.88
N ARG A 6 -28.30 -3.62 -5.27
CA ARG A 6 -29.64 -3.13 -4.91
C ARG A 6 -29.60 -2.20 -3.69
N SER A 7 -28.61 -2.37 -2.80
CA SER A 7 -28.38 -1.45 -1.69
C SER A 7 -27.61 -0.23 -2.19
N PRO A 8 -28.09 1.01 -1.99
CA PRO A 8 -27.40 2.20 -2.47
C PRO A 8 -25.97 2.31 -1.94
N ALA A 9 -25.77 2.06 -0.63
CA ALA A 9 -24.46 2.13 0.01
C ALA A 9 -23.51 1.01 -0.47
N ALA A 10 -23.99 -0.24 -0.50
CA ALA A 10 -23.18 -1.36 -0.99
C ALA A 10 -22.90 -1.25 -2.49
N GLY A 11 -23.87 -0.78 -3.28
CA GLY A 11 -23.71 -0.53 -4.70
C GLY A 11 -22.67 0.56 -5.00
N LEU A 12 -22.62 1.62 -4.18
CA LEU A 12 -21.61 2.66 -4.28
C LEU A 12 -20.21 2.10 -4.01
N LEU A 13 -20.06 1.35 -2.92
CA LEU A 13 -18.79 0.74 -2.51
C LEU A 13 -18.29 -0.25 -3.57
N LEU A 14 -19.16 -1.09 -4.11
CA LEU A 14 -18.81 -2.05 -5.14
C LEU A 14 -18.39 -1.38 -6.46
N ARG A 15 -19.06 -0.30 -6.84
CA ARG A 15 -18.65 0.50 -8.02
C ARG A 15 -17.34 1.23 -7.79
N ALA A 16 -17.06 1.62 -6.54
CA ALA A 16 -15.81 2.26 -6.16
C ALA A 16 -14.59 1.36 -6.36
N VAL A 17 -14.75 0.05 -6.11
CA VAL A 17 -13.72 -0.96 -6.41
C VAL A 17 -13.87 -1.53 -7.84
N ASP A 18 -14.56 -0.82 -8.71
CA ASP A 18 -14.77 -1.15 -10.13
C ASP A 18 -15.50 -2.51 -10.36
N ALA A 19 -16.23 -3.01 -9.35
CA ALA A 19 -17.07 -4.17 -9.51
C ALA A 19 -18.30 -3.85 -10.36
N PHE A 20 -18.77 -4.82 -11.15
CA PHE A 20 -19.98 -4.68 -11.96
C PHE A 20 -20.99 -5.78 -11.64
N PRO A 21 -22.29 -5.49 -11.77
CA PRO A 21 -23.34 -6.45 -11.46
C PRO A 21 -23.33 -7.62 -12.45
N VAL A 22 -23.42 -8.85 -11.92
CA VAL A 22 -23.55 -10.08 -12.71
C VAL A 22 -24.85 -10.77 -12.30
N ASP A 23 -25.75 -11.01 -13.25
CA ASP A 23 -26.90 -11.87 -13.05
C ASP A 23 -26.43 -13.34 -13.16
N ARG A 24 -26.65 -14.11 -12.10
CA ARG A 24 -26.19 -15.51 -12.03
C ARG A 24 -27.12 -16.47 -12.75
N ASP A 25 -28.36 -16.08 -12.95
CA ASP A 25 -29.42 -16.92 -13.47
C ASP A 25 -29.60 -16.74 -14.99
N ARG A 26 -29.02 -15.68 -15.54
CA ARG A 26 -29.03 -15.40 -16.98
C ARG A 26 -27.62 -15.04 -17.46
N ALA A 27 -27.18 -15.75 -18.50
CA ALA A 27 -25.96 -15.39 -19.21
C ALA A 27 -26.14 -14.01 -19.90
N ASP A 28 -25.82 -12.93 -19.17
CA ASP A 28 -25.94 -11.57 -19.69
C ASP A 28 -24.77 -11.28 -20.63
N ARG A 29 -25.06 -11.22 -21.93
CA ARG A 29 -24.08 -10.84 -22.97
C ARG A 29 -23.37 -9.52 -22.67
N LYS A 30 -24.05 -8.60 -21.99
CA LYS A 30 -23.49 -7.30 -21.59
C LYS A 30 -22.41 -7.46 -20.52
N THR A 31 -22.63 -8.31 -19.54
CA THR A 31 -21.65 -8.65 -18.50
C THR A 31 -20.38 -9.24 -19.09
N ILE A 32 -20.54 -10.20 -20.01
CA ILE A 32 -19.40 -10.84 -20.70
C ILE A 32 -18.63 -9.80 -21.53
N ARG A 33 -19.33 -8.96 -22.26
CA ARG A 33 -18.71 -7.89 -23.07
C ARG A 33 -17.95 -6.91 -22.20
N THR A 34 -18.52 -6.45 -21.08
CA THR A 34 -17.83 -5.57 -20.13
C THR A 34 -16.58 -6.21 -19.54
N ALA A 35 -16.62 -7.51 -19.22
CA ALA A 35 -15.44 -8.23 -18.73
C ALA A 35 -14.33 -8.29 -19.80
N ILE A 36 -14.67 -8.60 -21.05
CA ILE A 36 -13.73 -8.66 -22.16
C ILE A 36 -13.12 -7.27 -22.45
N GLU A 37 -13.93 -6.22 -22.46
CA GLU A 37 -13.47 -4.84 -22.67
C GLU A 37 -12.45 -4.45 -21.60
N ARG A 38 -12.70 -4.78 -20.32
CA ARG A 38 -11.77 -4.52 -19.22
C ARG A 38 -10.46 -5.31 -19.33
N LEU A 39 -10.55 -6.59 -19.71
CA LEU A 39 -9.35 -7.41 -19.93
C LEU A 39 -8.49 -6.87 -21.07
N LYS A 40 -9.10 -6.43 -22.17
CA LYS A 40 -8.41 -5.78 -23.31
C LYS A 40 -7.81 -4.42 -22.95
N GLU A 41 -8.38 -3.72 -21.96
CA GLU A 41 -7.83 -2.49 -21.38
C GLU A 41 -6.66 -2.77 -20.41
N GLY A 42 -6.19 -4.02 -20.28
CA GLY A 42 -5.12 -4.42 -19.37
C GLY A 42 -5.53 -4.45 -17.89
N ARG A 43 -6.84 -4.55 -17.60
CA ARG A 43 -7.34 -4.65 -16.22
C ARG A 43 -7.45 -6.11 -15.79
N ILE A 44 -7.48 -6.31 -14.47
CA ILE A 44 -7.72 -7.61 -13.85
C ILE A 44 -9.22 -7.78 -13.60
N VAL A 45 -9.78 -8.92 -14.03
CA VAL A 45 -11.16 -9.30 -13.73
C VAL A 45 -11.13 -10.46 -12.73
N GLY A 46 -11.61 -10.23 -11.51
CA GLY A 46 -11.78 -11.27 -10.49
C GLY A 46 -13.06 -12.09 -10.74
N LEU A 47 -12.95 -13.40 -10.75
CA LEU A 47 -14.05 -14.32 -11.02
C LEU A 47 -14.02 -15.50 -10.05
N PHE A 48 -15.18 -15.89 -9.51
CA PHE A 48 -15.33 -17.09 -8.69
C PHE A 48 -15.92 -18.23 -9.55
N PRO A 49 -15.09 -19.18 -10.03
CA PRO A 49 -15.54 -20.18 -11.00
C PRO A 49 -16.49 -21.22 -10.42
N GLU A 50 -16.62 -21.34 -9.11
CA GLU A 50 -17.63 -22.16 -8.45
C GLU A 50 -19.00 -21.45 -8.38
N GLY A 51 -19.05 -20.15 -8.66
CA GLY A 51 -20.28 -19.35 -8.65
C GLY A 51 -20.85 -19.07 -7.25
N GLY A 52 -20.13 -19.37 -6.19
CA GLY A 52 -20.51 -19.12 -4.79
C GLY A 52 -19.70 -19.98 -3.85
N ILE A 53 -19.92 -19.84 -2.55
CA ILE A 53 -19.34 -20.74 -1.53
C ILE A 53 -20.02 -22.11 -1.71
N ARG A 54 -19.22 -23.13 -1.93
CA ARG A 54 -19.63 -24.51 -2.13
C ARG A 54 -19.00 -25.38 -1.06
N ASP A 55 -19.68 -26.44 -0.68
CA ASP A 55 -19.30 -27.41 0.33
C ASP A 55 -19.58 -28.84 -0.14
N GLY A 56 -18.87 -29.80 0.42
CA GLY A 56 -18.99 -31.21 0.10
C GLY A 56 -18.90 -31.46 -1.41
N ALA A 57 -19.68 -32.40 -1.90
CA ALA A 57 -19.67 -32.81 -3.32
C ALA A 57 -19.97 -31.70 -4.35
N ARG A 58 -20.33 -30.51 -3.88
CA ARG A 58 -20.57 -29.32 -4.73
C ARG A 58 -19.34 -28.45 -4.86
N SER A 59 -18.30 -28.67 -4.06
CA SER A 59 -17.04 -27.94 -4.12
C SER A 59 -16.10 -28.55 -5.14
N LEU A 60 -15.36 -27.70 -5.85
CA LEU A 60 -14.28 -28.13 -6.72
C LEU A 60 -13.22 -28.94 -5.96
N LEU A 61 -12.98 -28.62 -4.71
CA LEU A 61 -12.01 -29.32 -3.85
C LEU A 61 -12.42 -30.78 -3.59
N GLU A 62 -13.70 -31.07 -3.64
CA GLU A 62 -14.31 -32.40 -3.52
C GLU A 62 -14.62 -33.04 -4.89
N GLY A 63 -14.18 -32.44 -6.00
CA GLY A 63 -14.29 -32.99 -7.34
C GLY A 63 -15.42 -32.44 -8.20
N ALA A 64 -16.17 -31.45 -7.76
CA ALA A 64 -17.20 -30.82 -8.61
C ALA A 64 -16.55 -30.09 -9.81
N PRO A 65 -17.24 -30.08 -10.98
CA PRO A 65 -16.71 -29.41 -12.17
C PRO A 65 -16.76 -27.88 -12.02
N LEU A 66 -15.81 -27.21 -12.66
CA LEU A 66 -15.80 -25.75 -12.80
C LEU A 66 -16.93 -25.28 -13.72
N ARG A 67 -17.43 -24.07 -13.45
CA ARG A 67 -18.32 -23.39 -14.39
C ARG A 67 -17.53 -22.81 -15.56
N PRO A 68 -17.97 -22.96 -16.82
CA PRO A 68 -17.16 -22.65 -18.02
C PRO A 68 -16.98 -21.16 -18.32
N GLY A 69 -17.22 -20.26 -17.36
CA GLY A 69 -17.13 -18.81 -17.59
C GLY A 69 -15.71 -18.28 -17.66
N ALA A 70 -14.82 -18.77 -16.80
CA ALA A 70 -13.44 -18.28 -16.70
C ALA A 70 -12.61 -18.67 -17.94
N SER A 71 -12.69 -19.94 -18.35
CA SER A 71 -11.99 -20.47 -19.53
C SER A 71 -12.43 -19.76 -20.81
N THR A 72 -13.72 -19.52 -20.96
CA THR A 72 -14.29 -18.80 -22.10
C THR A 72 -13.82 -17.35 -22.17
N LEU A 73 -13.80 -16.63 -21.04
CA LEU A 73 -13.35 -15.24 -21.00
C LEU A 73 -11.87 -15.11 -21.31
N ALA A 74 -11.03 -15.97 -20.73
CA ALA A 74 -9.59 -15.96 -20.95
C ALA A 74 -9.23 -16.19 -22.43
N HIS A 75 -9.84 -17.21 -23.03
CA HIS A 75 -9.60 -17.53 -24.44
C HIS A 75 -10.07 -16.42 -25.38
N ILE A 76 -11.29 -15.84 -25.18
CA ILE A 76 -11.81 -14.77 -26.04
C ILE A 76 -11.02 -13.45 -25.86
N ALA A 77 -10.59 -13.15 -24.64
CA ALA A 77 -9.84 -11.93 -24.36
C ALA A 77 -8.33 -12.06 -24.65
N GLY A 78 -7.83 -13.28 -24.88
CA GLY A 78 -6.41 -13.53 -25.15
C GLY A 78 -5.51 -13.26 -23.93
N VAL A 79 -6.00 -13.58 -22.70
CA VAL A 79 -5.30 -13.26 -21.46
C VAL A 79 -5.12 -14.51 -20.57
N PRO A 80 -4.03 -14.60 -19.79
CA PRO A 80 -3.82 -15.70 -18.87
C PRO A 80 -4.79 -15.66 -17.68
N ILE A 81 -5.00 -16.81 -17.04
CA ILE A 81 -5.71 -16.92 -15.77
C ILE A 81 -4.72 -17.11 -14.63
N LEU A 82 -4.84 -16.30 -13.57
CA LEU A 82 -4.11 -16.48 -12.33
C LEU A 82 -5.00 -17.22 -11.32
N PRO A 83 -4.72 -18.49 -10.98
CA PRO A 83 -5.46 -19.23 -9.97
C PRO A 83 -5.25 -18.59 -8.59
N CYS A 84 -6.35 -18.47 -7.82
CA CYS A 84 -6.31 -17.96 -6.45
C CYS A 84 -7.26 -18.74 -5.55
N VAL A 85 -6.73 -19.31 -4.46
CA VAL A 85 -7.52 -19.99 -3.42
C VAL A 85 -7.59 -19.12 -2.19
N ILE A 86 -8.81 -18.93 -1.66
CA ILE A 86 -9.06 -18.16 -0.43
C ILE A 86 -9.78 -19.06 0.56
N VAL A 87 -9.16 -19.31 1.73
CA VAL A 87 -9.72 -20.13 2.82
C VAL A 87 -9.96 -19.24 4.04
N GLY A 88 -11.06 -19.48 4.76
CA GLY A 88 -11.41 -18.74 5.98
C GLY A 88 -12.23 -17.46 5.75
N SER A 89 -12.46 -17.04 4.51
CA SER A 89 -13.28 -15.86 4.20
C SER A 89 -14.77 -16.02 4.59
N ASP A 90 -15.27 -17.25 4.68
CA ASP A 90 -16.61 -17.60 5.16
C ASP A 90 -16.84 -17.18 6.63
N ARG A 91 -15.79 -17.08 7.42
CA ARG A 91 -15.83 -16.57 8.81
C ARG A 91 -16.24 -15.10 8.90
N LEU A 92 -16.03 -14.33 7.84
CA LEU A 92 -16.39 -12.91 7.75
C LEU A 92 -17.90 -12.68 7.60
N TYR A 93 -18.71 -13.71 7.42
CA TYR A 93 -20.18 -13.59 7.46
C TYR A 93 -20.72 -13.24 8.84
N SER A 94 -19.97 -13.50 9.91
CA SER A 94 -20.35 -13.09 11.25
C SER A 94 -19.93 -11.63 11.50
N THR A 95 -20.91 -10.74 11.75
CA THR A 95 -20.65 -9.32 12.04
C THR A 95 -19.74 -9.09 13.26
N LYS A 96 -19.73 -10.03 14.21
CA LYS A 96 -18.81 -10.00 15.34
C LYS A 96 -17.34 -10.09 14.95
N ARG A 97 -17.03 -10.64 13.77
CA ARG A 97 -15.68 -10.75 13.23
C ARG A 97 -15.17 -9.44 12.61
N TRP A 98 -16.06 -8.50 12.36
CA TRP A 98 -15.73 -7.14 11.88
C TRP A 98 -15.41 -6.17 13.00
N LEU A 99 -15.59 -6.58 14.26
CA LEU A 99 -15.27 -5.73 15.41
C LEU A 99 -13.77 -5.48 15.46
N PRO A 100 -13.35 -4.23 15.78
CA PRO A 100 -11.95 -3.90 15.98
C PRO A 100 -11.32 -4.87 17.00
N PHE A 101 -10.04 -5.20 16.77
CA PHE A 101 -9.24 -6.09 17.64
C PHE A 101 -9.57 -7.60 17.58
N ARG A 102 -10.47 -8.05 16.70
CA ARG A 102 -10.64 -9.49 16.44
C ARG A 102 -9.89 -9.90 15.18
N ARG A 103 -8.89 -10.76 15.35
CA ARG A 103 -8.19 -11.36 14.20
C ARG A 103 -9.02 -12.51 13.67
N THR A 104 -9.40 -12.42 12.40
CA THR A 104 -10.01 -13.54 11.66
C THR A 104 -8.98 -14.05 10.67
N PRO A 105 -8.47 -15.27 10.84
CA PRO A 105 -7.48 -15.80 9.92
C PRO A 105 -8.13 -16.06 8.55
N VAL A 106 -7.49 -15.57 7.51
CA VAL A 106 -7.81 -15.81 6.11
C VAL A 106 -6.51 -16.14 5.40
N TRP A 107 -6.48 -17.24 4.69
CA TRP A 107 -5.32 -17.69 3.92
C TRP A 107 -5.60 -17.52 2.44
N ILE A 108 -4.64 -16.99 1.72
CA ILE A 108 -4.75 -16.73 0.29
C ILE A 108 -3.51 -17.28 -0.38
N ALA A 109 -3.69 -18.12 -1.38
CA ALA A 109 -2.62 -18.64 -2.22
C ALA A 109 -2.87 -18.30 -3.69
N PHE A 110 -1.80 -17.95 -4.41
CA PHE A 110 -1.80 -17.71 -5.84
C PHE A 110 -0.92 -18.75 -6.52
N GLY A 111 -1.43 -19.31 -7.62
CA GLY A 111 -0.67 -20.25 -8.45
C GLY A 111 0.04 -19.56 -9.62
N ASN A 112 0.65 -20.36 -10.47
CA ASN A 112 1.24 -19.88 -11.71
C ASN A 112 0.15 -19.47 -12.72
N PRO A 113 0.40 -18.44 -13.56
CA PRO A 113 -0.51 -18.08 -14.63
C PRO A 113 -0.71 -19.24 -15.64
N ILE A 114 -1.96 -19.52 -15.97
CA ILE A 114 -2.35 -20.52 -16.98
C ILE A 114 -2.57 -19.80 -18.30
N SER A 115 -1.96 -20.29 -19.39
CA SER A 115 -2.09 -19.71 -20.74
C SER A 115 -3.55 -19.79 -21.24
N HIS A 116 -3.88 -18.91 -22.16
CA HIS A 116 -5.15 -18.97 -22.90
C HIS A 116 -5.09 -19.90 -24.13
N PHE A 117 -3.94 -20.54 -24.40
CA PHE A 117 -3.67 -21.49 -25.49
C PHE A 117 -4.15 -20.99 -26.86
N PRO A 118 -3.47 -19.94 -27.40
CA PRO A 118 -3.86 -19.33 -28.68
C PRO A 118 -3.74 -20.29 -29.87
N GLU A 119 -2.91 -21.32 -29.73
CA GLU A 119 -2.64 -22.35 -30.75
C GLU A 119 -3.73 -23.42 -30.86
N LEU A 120 -4.61 -23.55 -29.85
CA LEU A 120 -5.65 -24.56 -29.82
C LEU A 120 -7.00 -24.03 -30.31
N GLN A 121 -7.85 -24.96 -30.82
CA GLN A 121 -9.22 -24.62 -31.11
C GLN A 121 -10.01 -24.29 -29.83
N LYS A 122 -11.05 -23.47 -29.96
CA LYS A 122 -11.82 -22.92 -28.83
C LYS A 122 -12.31 -23.97 -27.84
N SER A 123 -12.76 -25.13 -28.31
CA SER A 123 -13.23 -26.25 -27.45
C SER A 123 -12.07 -26.86 -26.66
N GLU A 124 -10.99 -27.18 -27.34
CA GLU A 124 -9.78 -27.79 -26.78
C GLU A 124 -9.09 -26.84 -25.78
N ALA A 125 -8.94 -25.57 -26.16
CA ALA A 125 -8.37 -24.55 -25.27
C ALA A 125 -9.16 -24.42 -23.97
N ARG A 126 -10.51 -24.44 -24.05
CA ARG A 126 -11.35 -24.37 -22.86
C ARG A 126 -11.21 -25.59 -21.96
N GLU A 127 -11.25 -26.80 -22.51
CA GLU A 127 -11.07 -28.04 -21.75
C GLU A 127 -9.69 -28.06 -21.08
N ARG A 128 -8.65 -27.64 -21.80
CA ARG A 128 -7.29 -27.55 -21.26
C ARG A 128 -7.19 -26.56 -20.12
N ILE A 129 -7.73 -25.34 -20.28
CA ILE A 129 -7.77 -24.32 -19.22
C ILE A 129 -8.53 -24.83 -18.00
N GLU A 130 -9.70 -25.46 -18.18
CA GLU A 130 -10.52 -25.97 -17.09
C GLU A 130 -9.81 -27.08 -16.30
N SER A 131 -9.13 -27.99 -16.99
CA SER A 131 -8.34 -29.07 -16.38
C SER A 131 -7.15 -28.52 -15.58
N GLU A 132 -6.39 -27.60 -16.18
CA GLU A 132 -5.22 -27.00 -15.49
C GLU A 132 -5.66 -26.13 -14.30
N LEU A 133 -6.77 -25.39 -14.45
CA LEU A 133 -7.30 -24.55 -13.38
C LEU A 133 -7.82 -25.40 -12.21
N ALA A 134 -8.50 -26.51 -12.49
CA ALA A 134 -8.97 -27.43 -11.46
C ALA A 134 -7.80 -28.07 -10.70
N SER A 135 -6.75 -28.47 -11.43
CA SER A 135 -5.53 -29.02 -10.84
C SER A 135 -4.78 -27.98 -9.99
N ALA A 136 -4.67 -26.75 -10.50
CA ALA A 136 -4.03 -25.65 -9.76
C ALA A 136 -4.76 -25.34 -8.44
N PHE A 137 -6.09 -25.30 -8.44
CA PHE A 137 -6.85 -25.07 -7.20
C PHE A 137 -6.64 -26.18 -6.16
N LYS A 138 -6.65 -27.45 -6.57
CA LYS A 138 -6.41 -28.58 -5.66
C LYS A 138 -5.01 -28.54 -5.07
N ASN A 139 -4.00 -28.25 -5.90
CA ASN A 139 -2.61 -28.14 -5.46
C ASN A 139 -2.41 -26.97 -4.48
N LEU A 140 -2.93 -25.78 -4.79
CA LEU A 140 -2.87 -24.60 -3.92
C LEU A 140 -3.58 -24.84 -2.57
N TYR A 141 -4.71 -25.55 -2.59
CA TYR A 141 -5.42 -25.89 -1.38
C TYR A 141 -4.62 -26.88 -0.53
N ALA A 142 -4.05 -27.93 -1.13
CA ALA A 142 -3.18 -28.89 -0.43
C ALA A 142 -1.95 -28.20 0.17
N GLU A 143 -1.33 -27.27 -0.57
CA GLU A 143 -0.20 -26.47 -0.08
C GLU A 143 -0.60 -25.60 1.12
N LEU A 144 -1.76 -24.92 1.08
CA LEU A 144 -2.27 -24.16 2.22
C LEU A 144 -2.52 -25.04 3.44
N GLN A 145 -3.12 -26.23 3.23
CA GLN A 145 -3.36 -27.19 4.32
C GLN A 145 -2.05 -27.63 4.97
N GLN A 146 -1.07 -27.99 4.18
CA GLN A 146 0.22 -28.46 4.66
C GLN A 146 1.01 -27.34 5.36
N THR A 147 1.06 -26.14 4.75
CA THR A 147 1.87 -25.02 5.24
C THR A 147 1.34 -24.44 6.56
N PHE A 148 0.01 -24.36 6.68
CA PHE A 148 -0.64 -23.73 7.83
C PHE A 148 -1.33 -24.73 8.77
N HIS A 149 -1.16 -26.03 8.55
CA HIS A 149 -1.77 -27.10 9.35
C HIS A 149 -3.28 -26.93 9.52
N LEU A 150 -3.99 -26.60 8.41
CA LEU A 150 -5.42 -26.32 8.44
C LEU A 150 -6.20 -27.57 8.82
N THR A 151 -7.18 -27.40 9.70
CA THR A 151 -8.07 -28.45 10.18
C THR A 151 -9.40 -28.41 9.44
N THR A 152 -10.27 -29.37 9.70
CA THR A 152 -11.65 -29.37 9.18
C THR A 152 -12.45 -28.13 9.55
N ASP A 153 -12.16 -27.50 10.70
CA ASP A 153 -12.79 -26.25 11.13
C ASP A 153 -12.37 -25.04 10.28
N ASP A 154 -11.24 -25.16 9.59
CA ASP A 154 -10.72 -24.12 8.71
C ASP A 154 -11.27 -24.20 7.29
N LEU A 155 -11.93 -25.31 6.94
CA LEU A 155 -12.58 -25.50 5.64
C LEU A 155 -13.77 -24.56 5.44
N PRO A 156 -14.12 -24.25 4.19
CA PRO A 156 -15.31 -23.45 3.90
C PRO A 156 -16.59 -24.11 4.41
N HIS A 157 -17.39 -23.35 5.14
CA HIS A 157 -18.72 -23.76 5.59
C HIS A 157 -19.78 -22.85 4.96
N PRO A 158 -21.00 -23.38 4.73
CA PRO A 158 -22.09 -22.56 4.22
C PRO A 158 -22.37 -21.37 5.14
N PRO A 159 -22.75 -20.21 4.58
CA PRO A 159 -23.05 -19.03 5.39
C PRO A 159 -24.06 -19.26 6.51
N ARG A 160 -25.02 -20.16 6.30
CA ARG A 160 -26.04 -20.53 7.31
C ARG A 160 -25.43 -21.16 8.55
N GLU A 161 -24.48 -22.07 8.39
CA GLU A 161 -23.79 -22.75 9.51
C GLU A 161 -22.89 -21.76 10.26
N ARG A 162 -22.16 -20.91 9.55
CA ARG A 162 -21.35 -19.85 10.19
C ARG A 162 -22.20 -18.80 10.92
N MET A 163 -23.41 -18.54 10.47
CA MET A 163 -24.35 -17.65 11.17
C MET A 163 -24.99 -18.30 12.39
N GLN A 164 -25.24 -19.61 12.36
CA GLN A 164 -25.82 -20.36 13.47
C GLN A 164 -24.84 -20.56 14.64
N SER A 165 -23.56 -20.73 14.36
CA SER A 165 -22.51 -20.84 15.37
C SER A 165 -22.23 -19.54 16.15
N GLY A 166 -22.86 -18.44 15.80
CA GLY A 166 -22.86 -17.20 16.54
C GLY A 166 -24.26 -16.57 16.48
N ARG A 167 -24.97 -16.46 17.61
CA ARG A 167 -26.28 -15.79 17.72
C ARG A 167 -26.26 -14.46 16.95
N VAL A 168 -26.62 -14.51 15.68
CA VAL A 168 -26.81 -13.34 14.81
C VAL A 168 -28.30 -13.21 14.59
N GLY A 169 -28.86 -12.08 15.00
CA GLY A 169 -30.25 -11.75 14.72
C GLY A 169 -30.54 -11.91 13.22
N ALA A 170 -31.56 -12.69 12.92
CA ALA A 170 -31.96 -13.00 11.56
C ALA A 170 -32.27 -11.70 10.80
N LEU A 171 -31.52 -11.45 9.74
CA LEU A 171 -31.99 -10.59 8.66
C LEU A 171 -33.12 -11.37 7.96
N ARG A 172 -34.37 -11.08 8.35
CA ARG A 172 -35.55 -11.56 7.64
C ARG A 172 -35.44 -11.13 6.19
N ARG A 173 -35.49 -12.10 5.28
CA ARG A 173 -35.81 -11.81 3.88
C ARG A 173 -37.21 -11.23 3.83
N PRO A 174 -37.45 -10.05 3.25
CA PRO A 174 -38.80 -9.68 2.86
C PRO A 174 -39.18 -10.56 1.65
N ASP A 175 -40.23 -11.36 1.81
CA ASP A 175 -40.98 -11.94 0.69
C ASP A 175 -41.62 -10.76 -0.06
N THR A 176 -41.00 -10.34 -1.14
CA THR A 176 -41.56 -9.33 -2.02
C THR A 176 -41.59 -9.88 -3.46
N PRO A 177 -42.75 -9.82 -4.13
CA PRO A 177 -42.89 -10.33 -5.49
C PRO A 177 -42.00 -9.59 -6.47
N ALA A 178 -41.55 -10.31 -7.50
CA ALA A 178 -40.69 -9.83 -8.55
C ALA A 178 -41.15 -8.51 -9.16
N ARG A 179 -40.50 -7.42 -8.81
CA ARG A 179 -40.63 -6.15 -9.54
C ARG A 179 -39.74 -6.17 -10.79
N ARG A 180 -40.30 -5.67 -11.89
CA ARG A 180 -39.70 -5.55 -13.22
C ARG A 180 -38.24 -4.99 -13.16
N PRO A 181 -37.38 -5.42 -14.09
CA PRO A 181 -36.00 -4.93 -14.13
C PRO A 181 -35.99 -3.44 -14.44
N TYR A 182 -35.44 -2.66 -13.53
CA TYR A 182 -35.10 -1.27 -13.82
C TYR A 182 -33.95 -1.24 -14.83
N HIS A 183 -34.22 -0.73 -16.02
CA HIS A 183 -33.19 -0.32 -16.95
C HIS A 183 -32.49 0.91 -16.36
N LEU A 184 -31.32 0.70 -15.75
CA LEU A 184 -30.43 1.82 -15.43
C LEU A 184 -29.77 2.27 -16.73
N PRO A 185 -29.83 3.57 -17.06
CA PRO A 185 -29.13 4.09 -18.23
C PRO A 185 -27.64 3.85 -18.09
N VAL A 186 -27.03 3.36 -19.17
CA VAL A 186 -25.58 3.25 -19.27
C VAL A 186 -25.05 4.66 -19.45
N LEU A 187 -24.53 5.23 -18.36
CA LEU A 187 -23.87 6.51 -18.39
C LEU A 187 -22.51 6.37 -19.09
N HIS A 188 -22.48 6.67 -20.38
CA HIS A 188 -21.27 6.83 -21.19
C HIS A 188 -20.66 8.23 -21.01
N ASP A 189 -20.81 8.85 -19.86
CA ASP A 189 -20.32 10.19 -19.61
C ASP A 189 -19.00 10.14 -18.83
N LYS A 190 -17.93 10.65 -19.44
CA LYS A 190 -16.60 10.78 -18.84
C LYS A 190 -16.65 11.62 -17.54
N THR A 191 -17.56 12.58 -17.45
CA THR A 191 -17.78 13.46 -16.28
C THR A 191 -18.33 12.69 -15.08
N ASN A 192 -19.25 11.74 -15.27
CA ASN A 192 -19.80 10.93 -14.19
C ASN A 192 -18.80 9.89 -13.65
N ARG A 193 -17.93 9.34 -14.50
CA ARG A 193 -16.79 8.49 -14.05
C ARG A 193 -15.86 9.25 -13.12
N HIS A 194 -15.57 10.50 -13.44
CA HIS A 194 -14.71 11.37 -12.62
C HIS A 194 -15.33 11.62 -11.23
N ARG A 195 -16.64 11.89 -11.19
CA ARG A 195 -17.38 12.13 -9.96
C ARG A 195 -17.46 10.89 -9.06
N CYS A 196 -17.69 9.70 -9.64
CA CYS A 196 -17.71 8.43 -8.90
C CYS A 196 -16.33 8.07 -8.33
N HIS A 197 -15.25 8.25 -9.08
CA HIS A 197 -13.90 8.01 -8.60
C HIS A 197 -13.53 8.95 -7.46
N ARG A 198 -13.89 10.22 -7.54
CA ARG A 198 -13.66 11.22 -6.48
C ARG A 198 -14.39 10.83 -5.19
N ILE A 199 -15.68 10.49 -5.26
CA ILE A 199 -16.49 10.09 -4.09
C ILE A 199 -15.90 8.82 -3.44
N ALA A 200 -15.50 7.86 -4.25
CA ALA A 200 -14.90 6.62 -3.77
C ALA A 200 -13.55 6.85 -3.08
N ALA A 201 -12.67 7.62 -3.71
CA ALA A 201 -11.38 7.99 -3.14
C ALA A 201 -11.56 8.75 -1.82
N SER A 202 -12.43 9.77 -1.79
CA SER A 202 -12.73 10.51 -0.56
C SER A 202 -13.33 9.64 0.54
N GLY A 203 -14.17 8.64 0.19
CA GLY A 203 -14.71 7.69 1.15
C GLY A 203 -13.65 6.77 1.76
N ILE A 204 -12.71 6.27 0.95
CA ILE A 204 -11.59 5.45 1.40
C ILE A 204 -10.65 6.26 2.28
N ASP A 205 -10.24 7.43 1.82
CA ASP A 205 -9.37 8.33 2.57
C ASP A 205 -10.02 8.73 3.90
N GLY A 206 -11.32 9.08 3.91
CA GLY A 206 -12.06 9.41 5.11
C GLY A 206 -12.14 8.27 6.13
N PHE A 207 -12.41 7.04 5.67
CA PHE A 207 -12.42 5.85 6.56
C PHE A 207 -11.04 5.59 7.16
N LEU A 208 -9.98 5.69 6.37
CA LEU A 208 -8.62 5.46 6.85
C LEU A 208 -8.15 6.60 7.77
N CYS A 209 -8.49 7.85 7.49
CA CYS A 209 -8.27 8.96 8.41
C CYS A 209 -8.97 8.75 9.76
N ALA A 210 -10.21 8.27 9.76
CA ALA A 210 -10.93 7.95 10.99
C ALA A 210 -10.24 6.83 11.78
N SER A 211 -9.75 5.80 11.09
CA SER A 211 -9.01 4.67 11.69
C SER A 211 -7.68 5.12 12.29
N ILE A 212 -6.92 5.96 11.59
CA ILE A 212 -5.68 6.57 12.08
C ILE A 212 -5.95 7.42 13.32
N ASN A 213 -6.94 8.29 13.27
CA ASN A 213 -7.30 9.13 14.42
C ASN A 213 -7.73 8.29 15.63
N PHE A 214 -8.45 7.18 15.43
CA PHE A 214 -8.83 6.27 16.51
C PHE A 214 -7.61 5.64 17.18
N LEU A 215 -6.62 5.18 16.40
CA LEU A 215 -5.36 4.65 16.93
C LEU A 215 -4.56 5.72 17.68
N HIS A 216 -4.43 6.90 17.09
CA HIS A 216 -3.70 8.01 17.71
C HIS A 216 -4.38 8.58 18.95
N ALA A 217 -5.70 8.43 19.08
CA ALA A 217 -6.46 8.93 20.23
C ALA A 217 -6.03 8.32 21.58
N ARG A 218 -5.33 7.19 21.59
CA ARG A 218 -4.76 6.60 22.81
C ARG A 218 -3.48 7.28 23.31
N HIS A 219 -2.79 8.02 22.44
CA HIS A 219 -1.59 8.75 22.82
C HIS A 219 -1.96 10.06 23.50
N ARG A 220 -1.28 10.36 24.60
CA ARG A 220 -1.52 11.55 25.41
C ARG A 220 -0.21 12.28 25.64
N LEU A 221 -0.29 13.59 25.69
CA LEU A 221 0.77 14.47 26.14
C LEU A 221 0.66 14.68 27.66
N ASN A 222 1.80 14.87 28.31
CA ASN A 222 1.86 15.18 29.73
C ASN A 222 1.96 16.70 29.94
N GLY A 223 1.86 17.16 31.20
CA GLY A 223 1.88 18.58 31.54
C GLY A 223 3.22 19.29 31.24
N ARG A 224 4.31 18.55 30.95
CA ARG A 224 5.63 19.11 30.61
C ARG A 224 5.91 19.11 29.10
N SER A 225 5.01 18.59 28.29
CA SER A 225 5.24 18.39 26.85
C SER A 225 5.49 19.68 26.09
N ARG A 226 4.89 20.80 26.51
CA ARG A 226 5.17 22.11 25.93
C ARG A 226 6.62 22.55 26.19
N GLU A 227 7.05 22.50 27.44
CA GLU A 227 8.40 22.89 27.87
C GLU A 227 9.47 21.97 27.22
N GLU A 228 9.16 20.67 27.09
CA GLU A 228 10.03 19.73 26.37
C GLU A 228 10.16 20.08 24.90
N MET A 229 9.06 20.47 24.25
CA MET A 229 9.05 20.90 22.86
C MET A 229 9.81 22.22 22.68
N GLU A 230 9.65 23.20 23.57
CA GLU A 230 10.39 24.46 23.54
C GLU A 230 11.90 24.22 23.62
N ARG A 231 12.34 23.42 24.59
CA ARG A 231 13.77 23.05 24.74
C ARG A 231 14.32 22.30 23.53
N TYR A 232 13.51 21.41 22.96
CA TYR A 232 13.91 20.68 21.76
C TYR A 232 14.08 21.60 20.56
N VAL A 233 13.13 22.48 20.34
CA VAL A 233 13.16 23.46 19.25
C VAL A 233 14.33 24.42 19.42
N GLU A 234 14.58 24.96 20.61
CA GLU A 234 15.72 25.82 20.91
C GLU A 234 17.06 25.14 20.61
N LYS A 235 17.19 23.85 20.94
CA LYS A 235 18.38 23.06 20.61
C LYS A 235 18.57 22.91 19.09
N CYS A 236 17.47 22.73 18.36
CA CYS A 236 17.49 22.48 16.92
C CYS A 236 17.58 23.75 16.07
N GLU A 237 17.10 24.90 16.58
CA GLU A 237 16.90 26.14 15.83
C GLU A 237 18.18 26.70 15.20
N ARG A 238 19.33 26.39 15.78
CA ARG A 238 20.66 26.84 15.30
C ARG A 238 21.34 25.84 14.36
N LEU A 239 20.74 24.64 14.18
CA LEU A 239 21.34 23.63 13.35
C LEU A 239 21.00 23.88 11.87
N THR A 240 21.99 23.69 11.02
CA THR A 240 21.74 23.58 9.58
C THR A 240 21.13 22.19 9.27
N VAL A 241 20.50 22.06 8.12
CA VAL A 241 19.93 20.80 7.65
C VAL A 241 20.98 19.68 7.63
N ASP A 242 22.19 19.98 7.13
CA ASP A 242 23.29 19.02 7.07
C ASP A 242 23.79 18.60 8.47
N GLN A 243 23.92 19.55 9.41
CA GLN A 243 24.26 19.23 10.80
C GLN A 243 23.20 18.36 11.49
N TYR A 244 21.92 18.65 11.24
CA TYR A 244 20.82 17.90 11.84
C TYR A 244 20.75 16.45 11.35
N TYR A 245 21.05 16.23 10.08
CA TYR A 245 21.02 14.89 9.44
C TYR A 245 22.43 14.28 9.27
N ALA A 246 23.44 14.80 9.94
CA ALA A 246 24.79 14.22 9.89
C ALA A 246 24.76 12.76 10.38
N ALA A 247 25.20 11.84 9.55
CA ALA A 247 25.25 10.41 9.86
C ALA A 247 26.70 9.99 10.14
N SER A 248 26.89 9.16 11.17
CA SER A 248 28.15 8.50 11.44
C SER A 248 28.36 7.34 10.47
N HIS A 249 29.60 7.05 10.13
CA HIS A 249 29.98 5.84 9.42
C HIS A 249 29.76 4.60 10.28
N ASP A 250 29.45 3.45 9.65
CA ASP A 250 29.31 2.14 10.30
C ASP A 250 30.09 1.08 9.48
N ASP A 251 31.27 0.73 9.95
CA ASP A 251 32.19 -0.20 9.29
C ASP A 251 31.57 -1.61 9.10
N ASN A 252 30.73 -2.06 10.05
CA ASN A 252 30.11 -3.38 9.99
C ASN A 252 29.04 -3.50 8.90
N LEU A 253 28.46 -2.36 8.50
CA LEU A 253 27.39 -2.33 7.49
C LEU A 253 27.93 -2.66 6.09
N ALA A 254 29.11 -2.15 5.74
CA ALA A 254 29.77 -2.46 4.48
C ALA A 254 30.18 -3.96 4.40
N GLU A 255 30.66 -4.53 5.50
CA GLU A 255 30.97 -5.96 5.58
C GLU A 255 29.70 -6.83 5.42
N ALA A 256 28.60 -6.48 6.08
CA ALA A 256 27.33 -7.21 5.97
C ALA A 256 26.78 -7.21 4.53
N LEU A 257 26.92 -6.10 3.81
CA LEU A 257 26.58 -5.98 2.39
C LEU A 257 27.46 -6.88 1.52
N GLY A 258 28.78 -6.87 1.75
CA GLY A 258 29.76 -7.67 1.01
C GLY A 258 29.54 -9.18 1.16
N ASN A 259 29.04 -9.63 2.31
CA ASN A 259 28.75 -11.04 2.59
C ASN A 259 27.45 -11.56 1.95
N GLY A 260 26.72 -10.75 1.16
CA GLY A 260 25.55 -11.16 0.40
C GLY A 260 24.30 -11.44 1.25
N HIS A 261 24.23 -10.92 2.46
CA HIS A 261 23.05 -11.06 3.33
C HIS A 261 21.83 -10.38 2.69
N ARG A 262 20.72 -11.12 2.57
CA ARG A 262 19.47 -10.58 2.03
C ARG A 262 18.80 -9.59 2.97
N THR A 263 18.87 -9.82 4.28
CA THR A 263 18.38 -8.90 5.32
C THR A 263 19.57 -8.38 6.11
N ILE A 264 19.74 -7.08 6.11
CA ILE A 264 20.84 -6.37 6.74
C ILE A 264 20.30 -5.62 7.94
N THR A 265 20.99 -5.75 9.07
CA THR A 265 20.64 -5.02 10.28
C THR A 265 21.87 -4.33 10.85
N TRP A 266 21.70 -3.11 11.37
CA TRP A 266 22.76 -2.33 12.00
C TRP A 266 22.22 -1.47 13.13
N ARG A 267 23.10 -0.95 13.97
CA ARG A 267 22.69 -0.06 15.04
C ARG A 267 22.30 1.31 14.46
N SER A 268 21.08 1.73 14.79
CA SER A 268 20.63 3.07 14.39
C SER A 268 21.47 4.17 15.03
N PRO A 269 21.78 5.27 14.32
CA PRO A 269 22.52 6.40 14.89
C PRO A 269 21.72 7.19 15.93
N ILE A 270 20.41 6.96 16.01
CA ILE A 270 19.53 7.56 17.02
C ILE A 270 19.05 6.49 17.99
N GLU A 271 19.40 6.65 19.25
CA GLU A 271 18.92 5.76 20.31
C GLU A 271 17.59 6.27 20.88
N THR A 272 16.61 5.38 20.93
CA THR A 272 15.28 5.64 21.48
C THR A 272 15.03 4.76 22.70
N GLN A 273 14.02 5.07 23.49
CA GLN A 273 13.59 4.20 24.59
C GLN A 273 13.07 2.82 24.16
N PHE A 274 12.97 2.57 22.87
CA PHE A 274 12.44 1.34 22.28
C PHE A 274 13.55 0.52 21.61
N PRO A 275 14.10 -0.51 22.28
CA PRO A 275 15.22 -1.28 21.76
C PRO A 275 15.00 -1.86 20.35
N ALA A 276 13.76 -2.31 20.05
CA ALA A 276 13.45 -2.83 18.72
C ALA A 276 13.61 -1.76 17.62
N ASN A 277 13.35 -0.49 17.91
CA ASN A 277 13.51 0.59 16.95
C ASN A 277 14.97 1.04 16.77
N ASN A 278 15.84 0.70 17.71
CA ASN A 278 17.25 1.07 17.69
C ASN A 278 18.11 0.15 16.77
N ILE A 279 17.48 -0.84 16.17
CA ILE A 279 18.08 -1.71 15.15
C ILE A 279 17.48 -1.33 13.81
N ALA A 280 18.25 -0.69 12.96
CA ALA A 280 17.89 -0.41 11.58
C ALA A 280 17.88 -1.72 10.78
N CYS A 281 17.02 -1.80 9.76
CA CYS A 281 16.84 -3.02 8.97
C CYS A 281 16.50 -2.69 7.52
N ALA A 282 17.16 -3.38 6.59
CA ALA A 282 16.87 -3.32 5.17
C ALA A 282 16.91 -4.72 4.54
N ASP A 283 16.00 -4.97 3.60
CA ASP A 283 16.11 -6.14 2.72
C ASP A 283 16.85 -5.70 1.44
N PHE A 284 17.99 -6.31 1.18
CA PHE A 284 18.81 -6.05 -0.01
C PHE A 284 18.52 -7.09 -1.10
N PHE A 285 18.29 -6.62 -2.30
CA PHE A 285 18.01 -7.40 -3.50
C PHE A 285 19.07 -7.07 -4.55
N PRO A 286 20.16 -7.85 -4.64
CA PRO A 286 21.19 -7.63 -5.65
C PRO A 286 20.67 -7.98 -7.03
N SER A 287 21.05 -7.19 -8.04
CA SER A 287 20.84 -7.52 -9.44
C SER A 287 21.96 -8.44 -9.94
N GLU A 288 21.79 -9.03 -11.13
CA GLU A 288 22.83 -9.85 -11.78
C GLU A 288 24.12 -9.07 -12.08
N ARG A 289 24.06 -7.73 -12.13
CA ARG A 289 25.22 -6.86 -12.32
C ARG A 289 26.08 -6.70 -11.06
N GLY A 290 25.64 -7.26 -9.92
CA GLY A 290 26.37 -7.22 -8.65
C GLY A 290 26.39 -5.83 -7.99
N HIS A 291 27.33 -5.63 -7.07
CA HIS A 291 27.40 -4.43 -6.23
C HIS A 291 27.64 -3.12 -7.00
N SER A 292 28.27 -3.17 -8.18
CA SER A 292 28.50 -1.98 -9.03
C SER A 292 27.23 -1.43 -9.71
N ALA A 293 26.13 -2.18 -9.68
CA ALA A 293 24.87 -1.69 -10.21
C ALA A 293 24.33 -0.49 -9.39
N PRO A 294 23.60 0.42 -10.04
CA PRO A 294 22.90 1.48 -9.31
C PRO A 294 21.90 0.88 -8.31
N THR A 295 21.68 1.55 -7.19
CA THR A 295 20.82 1.04 -6.11
C THR A 295 19.61 1.94 -5.90
N VAL A 296 18.40 1.37 -5.90
CA VAL A 296 17.16 2.08 -5.54
C VAL A 296 16.76 1.81 -4.09
N PHE A 297 16.49 2.86 -3.33
CA PHE A 297 15.88 2.79 -2.00
C PHE A 297 14.36 2.83 -2.13
N ILE A 298 13.68 1.82 -1.60
CA ILE A 298 12.23 1.69 -1.62
C ILE A 298 11.70 2.00 -0.21
N LEU A 299 11.02 3.15 -0.06
CA LEU A 299 10.52 3.66 1.20
C LEU A 299 9.00 3.53 1.25
N HIS A 300 8.52 2.80 2.24
CA HIS A 300 7.09 2.44 2.35
C HIS A 300 6.24 3.54 3.02
N ALA A 301 4.92 3.44 2.88
CA ALA A 301 3.94 4.30 3.53
C ALA A 301 3.80 4.02 5.03
N LEU A 302 3.23 4.99 5.79
CA LEU A 302 2.85 4.83 7.19
C LEU A 302 1.91 3.62 7.36
N MET A 303 2.12 2.85 8.42
CA MET A 303 1.29 1.67 8.76
C MET A 303 1.15 0.62 7.64
N SER A 304 2.11 0.55 6.75
CA SER A 304 2.12 -0.43 5.66
C SER A 304 2.07 -1.85 6.21
N THR A 305 0.99 -2.58 5.92
CA THR A 305 0.68 -3.87 6.57
C THR A 305 1.50 -5.05 6.05
N SER A 306 2.05 -4.94 4.85
CA SER A 306 2.78 -6.04 4.21
C SER A 306 3.94 -5.54 3.35
N PRO A 307 5.13 -6.15 3.45
CA PRO A 307 6.27 -5.82 2.60
C PRO A 307 6.19 -6.44 1.19
N ILE A 308 5.21 -7.31 0.92
CA ILE A 308 5.16 -8.12 -0.33
C ILE A 308 5.15 -7.25 -1.58
N GLY A 309 4.34 -6.19 -1.60
CA GLY A 309 4.27 -5.29 -2.76
C GLY A 309 5.59 -4.57 -3.03
N TYR A 310 6.28 -4.16 -1.99
CA TYR A 310 7.58 -3.48 -2.08
C TYR A 310 8.70 -4.44 -2.49
N ARG A 311 8.66 -5.69 -2.01
CA ARG A 311 9.59 -6.74 -2.44
C ARG A 311 9.44 -7.08 -3.93
N ARG A 312 8.21 -7.19 -4.42
CA ARG A 312 7.96 -7.35 -5.88
C ARG A 312 8.44 -6.15 -6.68
N CYS A 313 8.30 -4.95 -6.13
CA CYS A 313 8.86 -3.75 -6.73
C CYS A 313 10.39 -3.84 -6.81
N ALA A 314 11.06 -4.31 -5.74
CA ALA A 314 12.50 -4.56 -5.72
C ALA A 314 12.92 -5.58 -6.79
N GLU A 315 12.20 -6.68 -6.91
CA GLU A 315 12.43 -7.70 -7.94
C GLU A 315 12.31 -7.11 -9.37
N HIS A 316 11.31 -6.24 -9.59
CA HIS A 316 11.17 -5.55 -10.87
C HIS A 316 12.33 -4.59 -11.17
N PHE A 317 12.89 -3.91 -10.17
CA PHE A 317 14.11 -3.10 -10.36
C PHE A 317 15.34 -3.96 -10.66
N ASN A 318 15.42 -5.18 -10.10
CA ASN A 318 16.49 -6.12 -10.46
C ASN A 318 16.42 -6.50 -11.95
N GLU A 319 15.22 -6.74 -12.51
CA GLU A 319 15.02 -7.00 -13.95
C GLU A 319 15.50 -5.83 -14.81
N LEU A 320 15.46 -4.60 -14.28
CA LEU A 320 15.99 -3.40 -14.94
C LEU A 320 17.50 -3.18 -14.71
N GLY A 321 18.17 -4.12 -14.03
CA GLY A 321 19.61 -4.07 -13.76
C GLY A 321 20.00 -3.19 -12.57
N TRP A 322 19.06 -2.81 -11.70
CA TRP A 322 19.29 -2.08 -10.46
C TRP A 322 19.36 -3.02 -9.25
N ASN A 323 20.24 -2.74 -8.30
CA ASN A 323 20.08 -3.24 -6.96
C ASN A 323 18.91 -2.54 -6.28
N ALA A 324 18.23 -3.21 -5.35
CA ALA A 324 17.15 -2.58 -4.60
C ALA A 324 17.30 -2.83 -3.11
N CYS A 325 17.03 -1.79 -2.30
CA CYS A 325 16.98 -1.86 -0.86
C CYS A 325 15.56 -1.49 -0.41
N PHE A 326 14.83 -2.46 0.14
CA PHE A 326 13.58 -2.17 0.85
C PHE A 326 13.88 -1.83 2.30
N ILE A 327 13.63 -0.59 2.69
CA ILE A 327 13.98 -0.06 4.02
C ILE A 327 12.78 -0.25 4.96
N GLN A 328 13.03 -0.88 6.12
CA GLN A 328 12.07 -0.91 7.21
C GLN A 328 12.22 0.38 8.03
N LEU A 329 11.38 1.36 7.73
CA LEU A 329 11.43 2.68 8.36
C LEU A 329 11.20 2.60 9.88
N PRO A 330 11.64 3.60 10.68
CA PRO A 330 11.48 3.59 12.12
C PRO A 330 10.06 3.27 12.59
N TYR A 331 9.93 2.42 13.60
CA TYR A 331 8.67 1.91 14.18
C TYR A 331 7.83 1.01 13.27
N HIS A 332 8.38 0.47 12.18
CA HIS A 332 7.68 -0.43 11.28
C HIS A 332 8.29 -1.84 11.26
N TYR A 333 7.49 -2.84 10.89
CA TYR A 333 7.86 -4.24 10.70
C TYR A 333 8.63 -4.83 11.89
N SER A 334 9.89 -5.25 11.71
CA SER A 334 10.72 -5.82 12.78
C SER A 334 11.04 -4.81 13.88
N ARG A 335 10.87 -3.52 13.62
CA ARG A 335 11.20 -2.40 14.50
C ARG A 335 10.02 -1.95 15.37
N VAL A 336 8.87 -2.64 15.27
CA VAL A 336 7.68 -2.30 16.05
C VAL A 336 7.89 -2.69 17.52
N PRO A 337 7.81 -1.75 18.48
CA PRO A 337 7.90 -2.06 19.89
C PRO A 337 6.71 -2.92 20.35
N ARG A 338 6.97 -3.79 21.33
CA ARG A 338 5.93 -4.67 21.89
C ARG A 338 4.75 -3.86 22.43
N GLY A 339 3.54 -4.24 22.05
CA GLY A 339 2.28 -3.59 22.48
C GLY A 339 1.81 -2.47 21.56
N TYR A 340 2.53 -2.16 20.49
CA TYR A 340 2.13 -1.16 19.50
C TYR A 340 1.82 -1.78 18.15
N TRP A 341 1.10 -1.04 17.31
CA TRP A 341 0.81 -1.43 15.94
C TRP A 341 1.95 -1.00 15.01
N ASN A 342 2.01 -1.65 13.86
CA ASN A 342 2.99 -1.33 12.83
C ASN A 342 2.88 0.14 12.40
N GLY A 343 3.95 0.92 12.61
CA GLY A 343 4.02 2.35 12.28
C GLY A 343 3.26 3.28 13.22
N GLU A 344 2.60 2.79 14.26
CA GLU A 344 1.80 3.61 15.17
C GLU A 344 2.61 4.72 15.85
N LEU A 345 3.84 4.41 16.24
CA LEU A 345 4.71 5.36 16.94
C LEU A 345 5.45 6.33 16.01
N ALA A 346 5.41 6.10 14.69
CA ALA A 346 6.10 6.96 13.73
C ALA A 346 5.47 8.37 13.65
N ILE A 347 4.14 8.46 13.77
CA ILE A 347 3.40 9.73 13.79
C ILE A 347 2.39 9.70 14.94
N THR A 348 2.53 10.60 15.90
CA THR A 348 1.62 10.76 17.06
C THR A 348 1.57 12.22 17.50
N CYS A 349 0.88 12.52 18.61
CA CYS A 349 0.92 13.84 19.23
C CYS A 349 2.30 14.21 19.84
N ASN A 350 3.21 13.25 20.03
CA ASN A 350 4.58 13.53 20.46
C ASN A 350 5.42 13.95 19.23
N LEU A 351 5.43 15.26 18.94
CA LEU A 351 6.10 15.82 17.77
C LEU A 351 7.63 15.68 17.82
N ILE A 352 8.23 15.65 19.01
CA ILE A 352 9.68 15.40 19.17
C ILE A 352 10.03 14.01 18.64
N ARG A 353 9.28 12.99 19.07
CA ARG A 353 9.49 11.61 18.57
C ARG A 353 9.26 11.52 17.08
N ASN A 354 8.25 12.20 16.55
CA ASN A 354 7.99 12.21 15.10
C ASN A 354 9.19 12.82 14.34
N ALA A 355 9.71 13.95 14.80
CA ALA A 355 10.88 14.62 14.21
C ALA A 355 12.14 13.75 14.29
N GLU A 356 12.41 13.16 15.47
CA GLU A 356 13.56 12.26 15.65
C GLU A 356 13.39 10.94 14.84
N GLY A 357 12.16 10.44 14.64
CA GLY A 357 11.90 9.28 13.77
C GLY A 357 12.15 9.58 12.29
N LEU A 358 11.81 10.76 11.80
CA LEU A 358 12.14 11.22 10.45
C LEU A 358 13.66 11.38 10.30
N ARG A 359 14.30 12.04 11.29
CA ARG A 359 15.74 12.20 11.35
C ARG A 359 16.47 10.86 11.32
N GLN A 360 16.01 9.91 12.15
CA GLN A 360 16.51 8.55 12.21
C GLN A 360 16.46 7.88 10.83
N GLY A 361 15.32 7.94 10.13
CA GLY A 361 15.19 7.37 8.80
C GLY A 361 16.15 7.97 7.77
N VAL A 362 16.36 9.28 7.77
CA VAL A 362 17.31 9.94 6.86
C VAL A 362 18.76 9.57 7.19
N MET A 363 19.14 9.57 8.47
CA MET A 363 20.50 9.23 8.89
C MET A 363 20.85 7.76 8.57
N GLU A 364 19.91 6.83 8.81
CA GLU A 364 20.06 5.41 8.45
C GLU A 364 20.24 5.20 6.94
N LEU A 365 19.50 5.96 6.10
CA LEU A 365 19.69 5.94 4.65
C LEU A 365 21.07 6.45 4.25
N ARG A 366 21.55 7.53 4.87
CA ARG A 366 22.90 8.06 4.63
C ARG A 366 24.00 7.07 5.03
N GLN A 367 23.86 6.36 6.17
CA GLN A 367 24.77 5.27 6.56
C GLN A 367 24.79 4.16 5.50
N LEU A 368 23.60 3.71 5.06
CA LEU A 368 23.49 2.66 4.06
C LEU A 368 24.08 3.10 2.70
N MET A 369 23.88 4.36 2.30
CA MET A 369 24.51 4.91 1.10
C MET A 369 26.03 4.93 1.19
N SER A 370 26.59 5.30 2.36
CA SER A 370 28.03 5.28 2.59
C SER A 370 28.59 3.87 2.43
N ALA A 371 27.98 2.88 3.09
CA ALA A 371 28.41 1.49 3.02
C ALA A 371 28.27 0.90 1.60
N LEU A 372 27.21 1.26 0.87
CA LEU A 372 27.02 0.84 -0.54
C LEU A 372 28.07 1.44 -1.46
N ARG A 373 28.50 2.70 -1.24
CA ARG A 373 29.62 3.32 -2.00
C ARG A 373 30.92 2.54 -1.81
N GLU A 374 31.19 2.06 -0.61
CA GLU A 374 32.38 1.24 -0.30
C GLU A 374 32.36 -0.13 -0.99
N THR A 375 31.16 -0.70 -1.18
CA THR A 375 30.99 -1.98 -1.91
C THR A 375 30.93 -1.79 -3.43
N GLY A 376 31.02 -0.55 -3.94
CA GLY A 376 31.12 -0.23 -5.35
C GLY A 376 29.86 0.36 -6.00
N SER A 377 28.75 0.54 -5.28
CA SER A 377 27.55 1.19 -5.81
C SER A 377 27.72 2.71 -5.80
N GLY A 378 27.76 3.33 -6.99
CA GLY A 378 28.01 4.79 -7.12
C GLY A 378 26.77 5.63 -7.40
N GLU A 379 25.67 5.04 -7.84
CA GLU A 379 24.45 5.74 -8.23
C GLU A 379 23.26 5.29 -7.41
N PHE A 380 22.44 6.25 -6.94
CA PHE A 380 21.30 5.96 -6.07
C PHE A 380 20.02 6.58 -6.62
N GLY A 381 18.92 5.81 -6.54
CA GLY A 381 17.57 6.26 -6.79
C GLY A 381 16.72 6.14 -5.52
N VAL A 382 15.67 6.95 -5.41
CA VAL A 382 14.69 6.89 -4.31
C VAL A 382 13.30 6.70 -4.90
N LEU A 383 12.61 5.65 -4.46
CA LEU A 383 11.20 5.40 -4.74
C LEU A 383 10.42 5.35 -3.43
N ALA A 384 9.63 6.37 -3.16
CA ALA A 384 9.09 6.59 -1.82
C ALA A 384 7.61 6.94 -1.83
N THR A 385 6.85 6.43 -0.83
CA THR A 385 5.40 6.63 -0.75
C THR A 385 4.99 7.27 0.57
N SER A 386 4.16 8.32 0.54
CA SER A 386 3.51 8.94 1.70
C SER A 386 4.52 9.33 2.81
N TYR A 387 4.51 8.66 3.96
CA TYR A 387 5.50 8.82 5.04
C TYR A 387 6.94 8.57 4.57
N GLY A 388 7.14 7.50 3.77
CA GLY A 388 8.43 7.28 3.11
C GLY A 388 8.77 8.40 2.13
N GLY A 389 7.76 8.95 1.44
CA GLY A 389 7.91 10.12 0.57
C GLY A 389 8.38 11.37 1.32
N TRP A 390 7.95 11.54 2.56
CA TRP A 390 8.47 12.60 3.43
C TRP A 390 9.96 12.40 3.71
N ILE A 391 10.37 11.20 4.15
CA ILE A 391 11.77 10.86 4.39
C ILE A 391 12.59 10.99 3.10
N GLY A 392 12.07 10.56 1.95
CA GLY A 392 12.73 10.72 0.66
C GLY A 392 12.95 12.18 0.24
N ALA A 393 11.98 13.06 0.53
CA ALA A 393 12.12 14.50 0.32
C ALA A 393 13.18 15.11 1.24
N LEU A 394 13.21 14.70 2.52
CA LEU A 394 14.25 15.14 3.47
C LEU A 394 15.65 14.64 3.06
N LEU A 395 15.76 13.42 2.54
CA LEU A 395 17.02 12.90 2.00
C LEU A 395 17.50 13.74 0.82
N ALA A 396 16.60 14.16 -0.08
CA ALA A 396 16.96 15.04 -1.20
C ALA A 396 17.48 16.42 -0.77
N MET A 397 17.17 16.85 0.46
CA MET A 397 17.71 18.11 1.03
C MET A 397 19.16 17.98 1.51
N VAL A 398 19.68 16.76 1.68
CA VAL A 398 21.03 16.51 2.25
C VAL A 398 21.93 15.64 1.39
N GLU A 399 21.40 14.99 0.35
CA GLU A 399 22.18 14.20 -0.60
C GLU A 399 22.14 14.83 -1.99
N ARG A 400 23.32 15.06 -2.58
CA ARG A 400 23.45 15.73 -3.88
C ARG A 400 23.25 14.76 -5.05
N ASP A 401 23.87 13.58 -4.95
CA ASP A 401 24.11 12.69 -6.09
C ASP A 401 23.02 11.59 -6.18
N LEU A 402 21.75 12.00 -6.22
CA LEU A 402 20.64 11.12 -6.46
C LEU A 402 20.27 11.14 -7.95
N ARG A 403 20.27 9.97 -8.60
CA ARG A 403 19.93 9.82 -10.02
C ARG A 403 18.46 10.14 -10.29
N PHE A 404 17.58 9.74 -9.37
CA PHE A 404 16.18 10.16 -9.34
C PHE A 404 15.62 10.12 -7.91
N VAL A 405 14.60 10.94 -7.67
CA VAL A 405 13.83 10.96 -6.42
C VAL A 405 12.34 10.96 -6.79
N ALA A 406 11.70 9.81 -6.77
CA ALA A 406 10.28 9.65 -7.09
C ALA A 406 9.45 9.55 -5.81
N LEU A 407 8.62 10.55 -5.56
CA LEU A 407 7.86 10.77 -4.33
C LEU A 407 6.35 10.65 -4.60
N MET A 408 5.76 9.54 -4.22
CA MET A 408 4.33 9.25 -4.40
C MET A 408 3.54 9.72 -3.18
N ALA A 409 2.63 10.66 -3.39
CA ALA A 409 1.80 11.28 -2.35
C ALA A 409 2.61 11.69 -1.09
N PRO A 410 3.78 12.36 -1.22
CA PRO A 410 4.63 12.68 -0.08
C PRO A 410 3.97 13.71 0.84
N ILE A 411 4.27 13.63 2.14
CA ILE A 411 3.96 14.71 3.07
C ILE A 411 5.07 15.76 2.96
N VAL A 412 4.74 16.90 2.37
CA VAL A 412 5.73 17.97 2.09
C VAL A 412 5.56 19.21 2.96
N ASN A 413 4.36 19.40 3.54
CA ASN A 413 4.01 20.54 4.37
C ASN A 413 3.53 20.06 5.74
N ILE A 414 4.36 20.26 6.78
CA ILE A 414 4.03 19.84 8.16
C ILE A 414 2.90 20.68 8.73
N ASP A 415 2.87 21.97 8.42
CA ASP A 415 1.80 22.86 8.88
C ASP A 415 0.44 22.35 8.47
N HIS A 416 0.26 22.11 7.17
CA HIS A 416 -0.95 21.48 6.64
C HIS A 416 -1.20 20.09 7.27
N ALA A 417 -0.17 19.24 7.35
CA ALA A 417 -0.31 17.86 7.83
C ALA A 417 -0.80 17.79 9.29
N ILE A 418 -0.40 18.71 10.14
CA ILE A 418 -0.81 18.77 11.55
C ILE A 418 -2.14 19.52 11.67
N TRP A 419 -2.25 20.72 11.11
CA TRP A 419 -3.31 21.65 11.46
C TRP A 419 -4.55 21.55 10.56
N GLU A 420 -4.43 21.03 9.34
CA GLU A 420 -5.51 20.98 8.36
C GLU A 420 -5.91 19.55 7.97
N SER A 421 -4.94 18.61 7.88
CA SER A 421 -5.21 17.26 7.40
C SER A 421 -6.26 16.53 8.25
N PRO A 422 -7.24 15.86 7.63
CA PRO A 422 -8.25 15.06 8.33
C PRO A 422 -7.64 13.88 9.11
N ALA A 423 -6.43 13.43 8.76
CA ALA A 423 -5.72 12.35 9.44
C ALA A 423 -5.15 12.74 10.82
N ALA A 424 -5.04 14.04 11.12
CA ALA A 424 -4.38 14.54 12.33
C ALA A 424 -5.33 15.14 13.39
N TRP A 425 -6.64 14.88 13.30
CA TRP A 425 -7.60 15.48 14.23
C TRP A 425 -7.32 15.15 15.71
N SER A 426 -6.99 13.89 16.02
CA SER A 426 -6.65 13.48 17.39
C SER A 426 -5.33 14.08 17.87
N ILE A 427 -4.37 14.25 16.98
CA ILE A 427 -3.09 14.90 17.24
C ILE A 427 -3.33 16.38 17.61
N ARG A 428 -4.04 17.13 16.75
CA ARG A 428 -4.39 18.55 17.00
C ARG A 428 -5.05 18.74 18.35
N ARG A 429 -6.02 17.87 18.66
CA ARG A 429 -6.74 17.95 19.95
C ARG A 429 -5.79 17.85 21.14
N GLU A 430 -4.79 16.96 21.09
CA GLU A 430 -3.81 16.81 22.16
C GLU A 430 -2.80 17.98 22.21
N LEU A 431 -2.39 18.50 21.06
CA LEU A 431 -1.52 19.69 21.00
C LEU A 431 -2.20 20.91 21.59
N HIS A 432 -3.48 21.15 21.27
CA HIS A 432 -4.27 22.24 21.88
C HIS A 432 -4.40 22.08 23.40
N ARG A 433 -4.64 20.85 23.91
CA ARG A 433 -4.69 20.58 25.35
C ARG A 433 -3.39 20.84 26.05
N ALA A 434 -2.27 20.60 25.39
CA ALA A 434 -0.93 20.84 25.91
C ALA A 434 -0.44 22.28 25.67
N ASN A 435 -1.29 23.18 25.13
CA ASN A 435 -0.95 24.54 24.73
C ASN A 435 0.26 24.62 23.79
N ILE A 436 0.43 23.62 22.91
CA ILE A 436 1.44 23.64 21.85
C ILE A 436 0.82 24.30 20.63
N GLU A 437 1.31 25.50 20.33
CA GLU A 437 0.79 26.36 19.29
C GLU A 437 1.53 26.15 17.94
N PRO A 438 0.90 26.48 16.79
CA PRO A 438 1.52 26.40 15.47
C PRO A 438 2.84 27.13 15.37
N SER A 439 2.95 28.31 16.00
CA SER A 439 4.17 29.13 16.02
C SER A 439 5.39 28.42 16.64
N LEU A 440 5.17 27.64 17.71
CA LEU A 440 6.23 26.84 18.34
C LEU A 440 6.69 25.70 17.42
N VAL A 441 5.76 25.01 16.78
CA VAL A 441 6.07 23.91 15.86
C VAL A 441 6.79 24.42 14.60
N ALA A 442 6.39 25.59 14.09
CA ALA A 442 6.95 26.21 12.90
C ALA A 442 8.45 26.52 13.02
N ARG A 443 8.96 26.78 14.22
CA ARG A 443 10.38 27.01 14.48
C ARG A 443 11.28 25.82 14.08
N HIS A 444 10.71 24.60 13.96
CA HIS A 444 11.42 23.39 13.52
C HIS A 444 11.26 23.10 12.00
N PHE A 445 10.44 23.84 11.28
CA PHE A 445 10.11 23.52 9.87
C PHE A 445 11.31 23.59 8.93
N HIS A 446 12.31 24.43 9.23
CA HIS A 446 13.56 24.51 8.46
C HIS A 446 14.36 23.19 8.44
N LEU A 447 14.11 22.27 9.36
CA LEU A 447 14.74 20.94 9.40
C LEU A 447 13.83 19.82 8.92
N SER A 448 12.51 19.93 9.10
CA SER A 448 11.60 18.80 8.97
C SER A 448 10.55 18.96 7.87
N SER A 449 10.33 20.17 7.34
CA SER A 449 9.27 20.43 6.36
C SER A 449 9.86 20.74 4.98
N PRO A 450 9.75 19.81 4.00
CA PRO A 450 10.35 19.99 2.67
C PRO A 450 9.92 21.29 1.96
N ILE A 451 8.66 21.70 2.12
CA ILE A 451 8.15 22.92 1.48
C ILE A 451 8.83 24.21 1.98
N HIS A 452 9.47 24.18 3.16
CA HIS A 452 10.21 25.30 3.72
C HIS A 452 11.69 25.29 3.37
N ASN A 453 12.12 24.35 2.55
CA ASN A 453 13.50 24.10 2.17
C ASN A 453 13.67 23.99 0.66
N VAL A 454 14.92 23.90 0.23
CA VAL A 454 15.30 23.56 -1.14
C VAL A 454 16.08 22.25 -1.15
N PRO A 455 16.00 21.43 -2.21
CA PRO A 455 16.77 20.20 -2.30
C PRO A 455 18.25 20.53 -2.56
N LEU A 456 19.13 19.71 -2.02
CA LEU A 456 20.55 19.69 -2.39
C LEU A 456 20.73 18.89 -3.70
N SER A 457 19.90 17.86 -3.90
CA SER A 457 19.79 17.16 -5.19
C SER A 457 19.28 18.10 -6.28
N ASP A 458 19.72 17.85 -7.52
CA ASP A 458 19.18 18.58 -8.67
C ASP A 458 17.65 18.42 -8.73
N PRO A 459 16.87 19.51 -8.68
CA PRO A 459 15.40 19.43 -8.77
C PRO A 459 14.90 18.71 -10.04
N ALA A 460 15.63 18.75 -11.14
CA ALA A 460 15.27 18.03 -12.37
C ALA A 460 15.24 16.50 -12.18
N ARG A 461 15.88 15.98 -11.13
CA ARG A 461 15.86 14.58 -10.74
C ARG A 461 14.64 14.21 -9.88
N VAL A 462 13.88 15.21 -9.40
CA VAL A 462 12.73 15.00 -8.52
C VAL A 462 11.43 14.87 -9.30
N LEU A 463 10.70 13.77 -9.06
CA LEU A 463 9.38 13.50 -9.58
C LEU A 463 8.38 13.42 -8.42
N PHE A 464 7.53 14.43 -8.29
CA PHE A 464 6.36 14.38 -7.42
C PHE A 464 5.21 13.67 -8.12
N VAL A 465 4.53 12.76 -7.42
CA VAL A 465 3.35 12.05 -7.95
C VAL A 465 2.17 12.29 -7.03
N ALA A 466 1.19 13.03 -7.52
CA ALA A 466 0.03 13.47 -6.75
C ALA A 466 -1.22 12.69 -7.08
N GLY A 467 -2.01 12.35 -6.06
CA GLY A 467 -3.39 11.92 -6.24
C GLY A 467 -4.33 13.12 -6.48
N GLU A 468 -5.09 13.12 -7.57
CA GLU A 468 -6.05 14.20 -7.87
C GLU A 468 -7.12 14.38 -6.77
N PHE A 469 -7.37 13.32 -5.98
CA PHE A 469 -8.41 13.27 -4.94
C PHE A 469 -7.84 13.02 -3.55
N ASP A 470 -6.54 13.21 -3.37
CA ASP A 470 -5.83 12.98 -2.11
C ASP A 470 -6.21 14.06 -1.09
N SER A 471 -6.78 13.64 0.04
CA SER A 471 -7.18 14.53 1.13
C SER A 471 -6.14 14.61 2.27
N ILE A 472 -5.08 13.78 2.22
CA ILE A 472 -4.03 13.72 3.24
C ILE A 472 -2.79 14.50 2.77
N ALA A 473 -2.38 14.29 1.51
CA ALA A 473 -1.33 15.03 0.81
C ALA A 473 -1.94 15.73 -0.42
N PRO A 474 -2.70 16.82 -0.25
CA PRO A 474 -3.46 17.45 -1.32
C PRO A 474 -2.58 17.90 -2.48
N LEU A 475 -3.12 17.82 -3.69
CA LEU A 475 -2.43 18.22 -4.91
C LEU A 475 -1.85 19.65 -4.81
N GLU A 476 -2.57 20.59 -4.18
CA GLU A 476 -2.16 21.98 -4.00
C GLU A 476 -0.82 22.11 -3.24
N GLN A 477 -0.59 21.24 -2.25
CA GLN A 477 0.67 21.24 -1.49
C GLN A 477 1.84 20.75 -2.37
N LEU A 478 1.56 19.79 -3.27
CA LEU A 478 2.56 19.28 -4.19
C LEU A 478 2.84 20.26 -5.34
N GLU A 479 1.83 21.00 -5.80
CA GLU A 479 2.00 22.11 -6.74
C GLU A 479 2.86 23.22 -6.14
N THR A 480 2.63 23.53 -4.86
CA THR A 480 3.39 24.59 -4.16
C THR A 480 4.86 24.20 -4.01
N ILE A 481 5.16 22.97 -3.59
CA ILE A 481 6.57 22.55 -3.48
C ILE A 481 7.23 22.42 -4.85
N GLN A 482 6.54 21.95 -5.87
CA GLN A 482 7.03 21.86 -7.23
C GLN A 482 7.45 23.25 -7.77
N GLN A 483 6.68 24.28 -7.46
CA GLN A 483 7.04 25.65 -7.82
C GLN A 483 8.28 26.16 -7.07
N LYS A 484 8.48 25.73 -5.81
CA LYS A 484 9.68 26.06 -5.02
C LYS A 484 10.91 25.28 -5.46
N TRP A 485 10.75 23.99 -5.74
CA TRP A 485 11.80 23.12 -6.25
C TRP A 485 11.81 23.20 -7.78
N ARG A 486 12.17 24.37 -8.30
CA ARG A 486 12.11 24.69 -9.74
C ARG A 486 12.92 23.69 -10.56
N GLY A 487 12.28 23.12 -11.58
CA GLY A 487 12.86 22.06 -12.42
C GLY A 487 12.32 20.67 -12.08
N SER A 488 11.72 20.49 -10.88
CA SER A 488 11.06 19.23 -10.55
C SER A 488 9.78 19.02 -11.37
N GLU A 489 9.41 17.76 -11.55
CA GLU A 489 8.22 17.37 -12.28
C GLU A 489 7.07 16.98 -11.35
N LEU A 490 5.83 17.26 -11.76
CA LEU A 490 4.62 16.83 -11.07
C LEU A 490 3.75 15.96 -11.98
N LEU A 491 3.62 14.69 -11.64
CA LEU A 491 2.72 13.73 -12.29
C LEU A 491 1.41 13.64 -11.50
N ARG A 492 0.28 13.87 -12.18
CA ARG A 492 -1.06 13.78 -11.58
C ARG A 492 -1.70 12.43 -11.91
N VAL A 493 -2.16 11.72 -10.87
CA VAL A 493 -2.78 10.40 -11.00
C VAL A 493 -4.20 10.42 -10.44
N ARG A 494 -5.16 9.86 -11.17
CA ARG A 494 -6.58 9.83 -10.75
C ARG A 494 -6.83 8.82 -9.65
N GLN A 495 -6.41 9.14 -8.43
CA GLN A 495 -6.71 8.37 -7.20
C GLN A 495 -6.68 9.29 -5.98
N GLY A 496 -7.11 8.77 -4.79
CA GLY A 496 -6.89 9.39 -3.48
C GLY A 496 -5.51 9.09 -2.93
N HIS A 497 -5.32 9.28 -1.63
CA HIS A 497 -4.06 8.95 -0.95
C HIS A 497 -3.73 7.45 -1.04
N PHE A 498 -4.76 6.62 -0.91
CA PHE A 498 -4.64 5.17 -0.97
C PHE A 498 -5.02 4.63 -2.34
N GLY A 499 -4.15 3.79 -2.92
CA GLY A 499 -4.36 3.17 -4.22
C GLY A 499 -3.06 2.59 -4.78
N TYR A 500 -3.16 1.91 -5.90
CA TYR A 500 -2.04 1.18 -6.52
C TYR A 500 -1.55 1.77 -7.85
N ARG A 501 -2.25 2.79 -8.37
CA ARG A 501 -1.94 3.34 -9.72
C ARG A 501 -0.65 4.15 -9.73
N MET A 502 -0.37 4.90 -8.65
CA MET A 502 0.81 5.76 -8.60
C MET A 502 2.09 5.01 -8.88
N LEU A 503 2.29 3.83 -8.27
CA LEU A 503 3.52 3.07 -8.45
C LEU A 503 3.78 2.73 -9.94
N ARG A 504 2.77 2.22 -10.63
CA ARG A 504 2.89 1.87 -12.05
C ARG A 504 3.20 3.09 -12.90
N GLU A 505 2.43 4.17 -12.74
CA GLU A 505 2.61 5.39 -13.52
C GLU A 505 3.95 6.07 -13.21
N THR A 506 4.43 5.96 -11.97
CA THR A 506 5.76 6.45 -11.58
C THR A 506 6.87 5.69 -12.30
N VAL A 507 6.85 4.35 -12.30
CA VAL A 507 7.87 3.53 -12.97
C VAL A 507 7.84 3.78 -14.49
N GLU A 508 6.67 3.87 -15.10
CA GLU A 508 6.53 4.20 -16.52
C GLU A 508 7.11 5.59 -16.83
N ARG A 509 6.90 6.57 -15.95
CA ARG A 509 7.43 7.93 -16.12
C ARG A 509 8.95 7.97 -15.96
N LEU A 510 9.52 7.25 -14.99
CA LEU A 510 10.98 7.15 -14.81
C LEU A 510 11.65 6.52 -16.05
N LYS A 511 11.03 5.50 -16.65
CA LYS A 511 11.52 4.92 -17.92
C LYS A 511 11.50 5.94 -19.08
N GLN A 512 10.43 6.73 -19.20
CA GLN A 512 10.34 7.78 -20.22
C GLN A 512 11.39 8.89 -20.05
N ARG A 513 11.78 9.18 -18.79
CA ARG A 513 12.83 10.14 -18.45
C ARG A 513 14.24 9.58 -18.61
N GLN A 514 14.39 8.30 -18.90
CA GLN A 514 15.68 7.59 -18.95
C GLN A 514 16.42 7.60 -17.58
N ASP A 515 15.68 7.65 -16.49
CA ASP A 515 16.22 7.55 -15.13
C ASP A 515 16.55 6.09 -14.75
N LEU A 516 15.89 5.12 -15.42
CA LEU A 516 16.03 3.67 -15.19
C LEU A 516 16.80 2.98 -16.31
#